data_3c5ca3bbcf8dd59860102f91576726dd
#
_entry.id   3c5ca3bbcf8dd59860102f91576726dd
#
_cell.length_a   1.000
_cell.length_b   1.000
_cell.length_c   1.000
_cell.angle_alpha   90.00
_cell.angle_beta   90.00
_cell.angle_gamma   90.00
#
_symmetry.space_group_name_H-M   'P 1'
#
loop_
_entity.id
_entity.type
_entity.pdbx_description
1 polymer ?
#
loop_
_entity_poly.entity_id
_entity_poly.type
_entity_poly.pdbx_seq_one_letter_code
_entity_poly.pdbx_strand_id
1 'polypeptide(L)'
;SIGDWSSDVCSSDLEELQGVKVLLRAHGEPPETYALAERNNIEIIDATCPVVLQLQRRIKKQYVNNPEAQIVIFGKNGHAEVLGLVGQTESHAIVVEKFEDVKQLKETGQLDFSKDIYLYSQTTKSLDEFHRIIEYCQEHIVEGAVFKSFDTICRQVANRMPNIAAFASKHDVILFVSGRKSSNGKVLFKECKSVNANSYQIESADEIDMNWFKDVETVGICGATSTPKWLMEECKDKIIKENSALL
;
A
#
# COMPACT_ATOMS: atom_id res chain seq x y z
N SER A 1 12.55 -20.21 -20.91
CA SER A 1 13.13 -20.13 -19.56
C SER A 1 12.46 -18.98 -18.83
N ILE A 2 11.81 -19.27 -17.73
CA ILE A 2 11.30 -18.26 -16.82
C ILE A 2 12.54 -17.66 -16.17
N GLY A 3 12.92 -16.45 -16.59
CA GLY A 3 14.06 -15.74 -15.99
C GLY A 3 13.83 -15.51 -14.50
N ASP A 4 14.91 -15.46 -13.75
CA ASP A 4 14.92 -15.14 -12.33
C ASP A 4 14.30 -13.74 -12.11
N TRP A 5 13.09 -13.69 -11.54
CA TRP A 5 12.34 -12.47 -11.24
C TRP A 5 12.83 -11.76 -9.97
N SER A 6 14.04 -12.09 -9.49
CA SER A 6 14.60 -11.56 -8.25
C SER A 6 15.28 -10.20 -8.38
N SER A 7 15.46 -9.67 -9.59
CA SER A 7 16.05 -8.34 -9.78
C SER A 7 14.95 -7.27 -9.83
N ASP A 8 14.93 -6.40 -8.84
CA ASP A 8 14.21 -5.14 -8.88
C ASP A 8 14.82 -4.26 -9.97
N VAL A 9 14.13 -4.13 -11.11
CA VAL A 9 14.53 -3.20 -12.17
C VAL A 9 14.19 -1.78 -11.70
N CYS A 10 15.20 -0.97 -11.46
CA CYS A 10 15.03 0.45 -11.20
C CYS A 10 14.72 1.21 -12.51
N SER A 11 14.12 2.39 -12.42
CA SER A 11 13.89 3.24 -13.60
C SER A 11 15.18 3.57 -14.37
N SER A 12 16.35 3.63 -13.69
CA SER A 12 17.67 3.76 -14.29
C SER A 12 18.05 2.59 -15.19
N ASP A 13 17.56 1.38 -14.91
CA ASP A 13 17.87 0.19 -15.69
C ASP A 13 17.13 0.20 -17.03
N LEU A 14 16.00 0.92 -17.13
CA LEU A 14 15.24 1.06 -18.38
C LEU A 14 16.02 1.85 -19.45
N GLU A 15 17.01 2.66 -19.07
CA GLU A 15 17.86 3.38 -20.01
C GLU A 15 18.74 2.43 -20.83
N GLU A 16 19.12 1.30 -20.23
CA GLU A 16 20.01 0.29 -20.84
C GLU A 16 19.23 -0.80 -21.61
N LEU A 17 17.90 -0.88 -21.42
CA LEU A 17 17.06 -1.90 -22.01
C LEU A 17 16.46 -1.43 -23.34
N GLN A 18 16.38 -2.33 -24.33
CA GLN A 18 15.74 -2.08 -25.62
C GLN A 18 14.96 -3.31 -26.10
N GLY A 19 13.77 -3.08 -26.63
CA GLY A 19 12.96 -4.12 -27.28
C GLY A 19 12.53 -5.30 -26.37
N VAL A 20 12.47 -5.08 -25.06
CA VAL A 20 12.11 -6.09 -24.06
C VAL A 20 10.72 -5.84 -23.50
N LYS A 21 10.18 -6.82 -22.75
CA LYS A 21 8.96 -6.66 -21.97
C LYS A 21 9.30 -6.41 -20.51
N VAL A 22 8.69 -5.39 -19.91
CA VAL A 22 8.88 -5.01 -18.50
C VAL A 22 7.54 -5.00 -17.79
N LEU A 23 7.47 -5.65 -16.63
CA LEU A 23 6.32 -5.61 -15.73
C LEU A 23 6.50 -4.48 -14.70
N LEU A 24 5.63 -3.48 -14.76
CA LEU A 24 5.56 -2.44 -13.73
C LEU A 24 4.76 -2.93 -12.53
N ARG A 25 5.28 -2.64 -11.32
CA ARG A 25 4.66 -3.06 -10.06
C ARG A 25 3.44 -2.20 -9.69
N ALA A 26 2.72 -2.63 -8.66
CA ALA A 26 1.48 -2.00 -8.21
C ALA A 26 1.60 -0.54 -7.76
N HIS A 27 2.80 -0.04 -7.54
CA HIS A 27 3.06 1.31 -6.98
C HIS A 27 2.87 2.44 -8.00
N GLY A 28 2.84 2.13 -9.31
CA GLY A 28 2.82 3.13 -10.37
C GLY A 28 4.16 3.81 -10.58
N GLU A 29 4.34 4.38 -11.75
CA GLU A 29 5.58 5.05 -12.15
C GLU A 29 5.29 6.50 -12.55
N PRO A 30 6.30 7.39 -12.55
CA PRO A 30 6.17 8.73 -13.07
C PRO A 30 6.04 8.71 -14.61
N PRO A 31 5.48 9.75 -15.23
CA PRO A 31 5.29 9.83 -16.69
C PRO A 31 6.58 9.64 -17.50
N GLU A 32 7.72 10.05 -16.95
CA GLU A 32 9.04 9.92 -17.57
C GLU A 32 9.43 8.47 -17.83
N THR A 33 9.03 7.55 -16.94
CA THR A 33 9.27 6.11 -17.09
C THR A 33 8.56 5.56 -18.32
N TYR A 34 7.32 5.97 -18.57
CA TYR A 34 6.56 5.56 -19.76
C TYR A 34 7.14 6.16 -21.03
N ALA A 35 7.54 7.44 -20.99
CA ALA A 35 8.18 8.10 -22.13
C ALA A 35 9.54 7.47 -22.49
N LEU A 36 10.29 7.03 -21.48
CA LEU A 36 11.55 6.31 -21.68
C LEU A 36 11.32 4.93 -22.29
N ALA A 37 10.34 4.21 -21.81
CA ALA A 37 9.97 2.90 -22.35
C ALA A 37 9.55 2.99 -23.82
N GLU A 38 8.76 4.00 -24.19
CA GLU A 38 8.38 4.25 -25.57
C GLU A 38 9.59 4.53 -26.47
N ARG A 39 10.51 5.38 -26.03
CA ARG A 39 11.75 5.69 -26.77
C ARG A 39 12.64 4.47 -26.99
N ASN A 40 12.70 3.57 -26.02
CA ASN A 40 13.52 2.37 -26.05
C ASN A 40 12.78 1.15 -26.62
N ASN A 41 11.59 1.34 -27.18
CA ASN A 41 10.73 0.27 -27.70
C ASN A 41 10.52 -0.87 -26.69
N ILE A 42 10.31 -0.51 -25.42
CA ILE A 42 10.01 -1.45 -24.32
C ILE A 42 8.51 -1.63 -24.24
N GLU A 43 8.05 -2.89 -24.28
CA GLU A 43 6.66 -3.24 -24.04
C GLU A 43 6.37 -3.27 -22.54
N ILE A 44 5.57 -2.31 -22.06
CA ILE A 44 5.17 -2.26 -20.64
C ILE A 44 3.93 -3.14 -20.41
N ILE A 45 4.04 -4.04 -19.43
CA ILE A 45 2.92 -4.71 -18.79
C ILE A 45 2.65 -3.95 -17.49
N ASP A 46 1.63 -3.11 -17.49
CA ASP A 46 1.33 -2.24 -16.35
C ASP A 46 0.41 -2.95 -15.35
N ALA A 47 0.99 -3.36 -14.20
CA ALA A 47 0.26 -3.93 -13.08
C ALA A 47 0.00 -2.91 -11.96
N THR A 48 0.03 -1.61 -12.25
CA THR A 48 -0.24 -0.55 -11.28
C THR A 48 -1.64 -0.71 -10.68
N CYS A 49 -1.72 -0.63 -9.36
CA CYS A 49 -2.99 -0.68 -8.64
C CYS A 49 -3.98 0.38 -9.18
N PRO A 50 -5.22 0.04 -9.53
CA PRO A 50 -6.21 1.00 -10.02
C PRO A 50 -6.43 2.18 -9.08
N VAL A 51 -6.30 1.99 -7.77
CA VAL A 51 -6.40 3.08 -6.77
C VAL A 51 -5.26 4.08 -6.95
N VAL A 52 -4.03 3.60 -7.17
CA VAL A 52 -2.86 4.45 -7.41
C VAL A 52 -2.99 5.18 -8.75
N LEU A 53 -3.42 4.50 -9.82
CA LEU A 53 -3.67 5.14 -11.13
C LEU A 53 -4.70 6.25 -11.03
N GLN A 54 -5.79 6.03 -10.28
CA GLN A 54 -6.81 7.04 -10.06
C GLN A 54 -6.26 8.24 -9.30
N LEU A 55 -5.40 8.00 -8.30
CA LEU A 55 -4.74 9.05 -7.52
C LEU A 55 -3.80 9.88 -8.40
N GLN A 56 -2.96 9.24 -9.21
CA GLN A 56 -2.08 9.91 -10.17
C GLN A 56 -2.87 10.81 -11.12
N ARG A 57 -3.96 10.32 -11.70
CA ARG A 57 -4.84 11.10 -12.60
C ARG A 57 -5.45 12.31 -11.91
N ARG A 58 -5.86 12.18 -10.64
CA ARG A 58 -6.41 13.29 -9.85
C ARG A 58 -5.38 14.37 -9.60
N ILE A 59 -4.17 13.98 -9.18
CA ILE A 59 -3.06 14.91 -8.92
C ILE A 59 -2.69 15.65 -10.21
N LYS A 60 -2.50 14.93 -11.32
CA LYS A 60 -2.20 15.53 -12.62
C LYS A 60 -3.26 16.54 -13.05
N LYS A 61 -4.54 16.16 -12.94
CA LYS A 61 -5.66 17.06 -13.27
C LYS A 61 -5.66 18.31 -12.40
N GLN A 62 -5.40 18.15 -11.09
CA GLN A 62 -5.33 19.27 -10.15
C GLN A 62 -4.18 20.22 -10.49
N TYR A 63 -3.00 19.67 -10.77
CA TYR A 63 -1.81 20.44 -11.16
C TYR A 63 -2.03 21.26 -12.43
N VAL A 64 -2.58 20.63 -13.47
CA VAL A 64 -2.85 21.30 -14.74
C VAL A 64 -3.92 22.41 -14.61
N ASN A 65 -4.96 22.16 -13.81
CA ASN A 65 -6.07 23.12 -13.66
C ASN A 65 -5.76 24.28 -12.70
N ASN A 66 -4.77 24.14 -11.84
CA ASN A 66 -4.43 25.13 -10.81
C ASN A 66 -2.89 25.26 -10.70
N PRO A 67 -2.23 25.84 -11.72
CA PRO A 67 -0.77 25.86 -11.79
C PRO A 67 -0.09 26.67 -10.68
N GLU A 68 -0.80 27.65 -10.10
CA GLU A 68 -0.29 28.48 -8.99
C GLU A 68 -0.48 27.85 -7.61
N ALA A 69 -1.25 26.76 -7.52
CA ALA A 69 -1.54 26.09 -6.26
C ALA A 69 -0.41 25.14 -5.88
N GLN A 70 -0.23 24.96 -4.58
CA GLN A 70 0.72 24.00 -4.03
C GLN A 70 0.06 22.64 -3.85
N ILE A 71 0.64 21.63 -4.47
CA ILE A 71 0.23 20.24 -4.26
C ILE A 71 1.13 19.63 -3.18
N VAL A 72 0.52 19.19 -2.09
CA VAL A 72 1.20 18.55 -0.96
C VAL A 72 0.86 17.07 -0.95
N ILE A 73 1.86 16.22 -0.83
CA ILE A 73 1.72 14.77 -0.77
C ILE A 73 2.21 14.28 0.58
N PHE A 74 1.30 13.80 1.43
CA PHE A 74 1.65 13.11 2.65
C PHE A 74 2.07 11.68 2.33
N GLY A 75 3.38 11.43 2.32
CA GLY A 75 3.95 10.17 1.89
C GLY A 75 5.41 10.02 2.31
N LYS A 76 5.97 8.82 2.15
CA LYS A 76 7.38 8.56 2.43
C LYS A 76 8.22 9.00 1.25
N ASN A 77 9.15 9.92 1.46
CA ASN A 77 10.06 10.40 0.42
C ASN A 77 10.88 9.23 -0.16
N GLY A 78 11.05 9.21 -1.48
CA GLY A 78 11.75 8.13 -2.18
C GLY A 78 10.98 6.81 -2.31
N HIS A 79 9.77 6.69 -1.75
CA HIS A 79 8.92 5.53 -2.00
C HIS A 79 8.39 5.55 -3.43
N ALA A 80 8.39 4.39 -4.12
CA ALA A 80 8.00 4.28 -5.53
C ALA A 80 6.64 4.92 -5.85
N GLU A 81 5.60 4.68 -5.01
CA GLU A 81 4.29 5.32 -5.17
C GLU A 81 4.40 6.84 -5.11
N VAL A 82 5.16 7.39 -4.14
CA VAL A 82 5.31 8.85 -3.97
C VAL A 82 6.07 9.45 -5.14
N LEU A 83 7.11 8.80 -5.65
CA LEU A 83 7.82 9.22 -6.87
C LEU A 83 6.86 9.29 -8.07
N GLY A 84 6.00 8.28 -8.24
CA GLY A 84 4.97 8.26 -9.26
C GLY A 84 3.95 9.39 -9.12
N LEU A 85 3.60 9.80 -7.88
CA LEU A 85 2.69 10.92 -7.61
C LEU A 85 3.37 12.27 -7.88
N VAL A 86 4.60 12.45 -7.40
CA VAL A 86 5.40 13.67 -7.61
C VAL A 86 5.63 13.92 -9.11
N GLY A 87 5.92 12.86 -9.87
CA GLY A 87 6.07 12.96 -11.33
C GLY A 87 4.83 13.50 -12.05
N GLN A 88 3.61 13.34 -11.48
CA GLN A 88 2.40 13.92 -12.07
C GLN A 88 2.35 15.46 -12.00
N THR A 89 3.26 16.07 -11.26
CA THR A 89 3.36 17.53 -11.04
C THR A 89 4.67 18.09 -11.56
N GLU A 90 5.34 17.40 -12.50
CA GLU A 90 6.66 17.80 -12.99
C GLU A 90 7.65 18.08 -11.86
N SER A 91 7.58 17.27 -10.79
CA SER A 91 8.39 17.38 -9.57
C SER A 91 8.15 18.65 -8.73
N HIS A 92 7.03 19.36 -8.91
CA HIS A 92 6.70 20.55 -8.12
C HIS A 92 5.93 20.23 -6.83
N ALA A 93 5.45 18.99 -6.63
CA ALA A 93 4.75 18.63 -5.41
C ALA A 93 5.68 18.65 -4.19
N ILE A 94 5.15 19.12 -3.07
CA ILE A 94 5.82 19.16 -1.77
C ILE A 94 5.50 17.85 -1.04
N VAL A 95 6.54 17.09 -0.68
CA VAL A 95 6.36 15.83 0.08
C VAL A 95 6.56 16.09 1.56
N VAL A 96 5.62 15.59 2.38
CA VAL A 96 5.68 15.61 3.84
C VAL A 96 5.55 14.18 4.36
N GLU A 97 6.46 13.72 5.20
CA GLU A 97 6.44 12.35 5.74
C GLU A 97 5.67 12.23 7.04
N LYS A 98 5.63 13.30 7.82
CA LYS A 98 5.02 13.40 9.14
C LYS A 98 4.48 14.81 9.39
N PHE A 99 3.66 14.93 10.42
CA PHE A 99 3.04 16.20 10.81
C PHE A 99 4.06 17.32 11.07
N GLU A 100 5.20 17.01 11.69
CA GLU A 100 6.25 17.97 12.02
C GLU A 100 6.85 18.63 10.78
N ASP A 101 6.91 17.91 9.64
CA ASP A 101 7.45 18.46 8.39
C ASP A 101 6.59 19.62 7.88
N VAL A 102 5.26 19.55 8.04
CA VAL A 102 4.35 20.62 7.62
C VAL A 102 4.64 21.90 8.39
N LYS A 103 4.89 21.80 9.70
CA LYS A 103 5.26 22.95 10.54
C LYS A 103 6.57 23.58 10.08
N GLN A 104 7.59 22.73 9.89
CA GLN A 104 8.90 23.17 9.44
C GLN A 104 8.84 23.87 8.07
N LEU A 105 8.09 23.31 7.13
CA LEU A 105 7.93 23.88 5.79
C LEU A 105 7.19 25.21 5.81
N LYS A 106 6.22 25.38 6.72
CA LYS A 106 5.57 26.67 6.97
C LYS A 106 6.55 27.70 7.53
N GLU A 107 7.33 27.33 8.56
CA GLU A 107 8.31 28.23 9.21
C GLU A 107 9.41 28.68 8.23
N THR A 108 9.83 27.80 7.32
CA THR A 108 10.83 28.11 6.30
C THR A 108 10.26 28.78 5.05
N GLY A 109 8.94 28.94 4.96
CA GLY A 109 8.25 29.53 3.81
C GLY A 109 8.24 28.63 2.55
N GLN A 110 8.64 27.36 2.66
CA GLN A 110 8.58 26.39 1.56
C GLN A 110 7.15 25.90 1.30
N LEU A 111 6.28 25.94 2.31
CA LEU A 111 4.84 25.77 2.19
C LEU A 111 4.17 27.09 2.56
N ASP A 112 3.63 27.78 1.56
CA ASP A 112 3.05 29.11 1.68
C ASP A 112 1.54 29.04 1.90
N PHE A 113 1.11 29.35 3.12
CA PHE A 113 -0.30 29.30 3.52
C PHE A 113 -1.14 30.50 2.99
N SER A 114 -0.53 31.42 2.28
CA SER A 114 -1.26 32.47 1.54
C SER A 114 -1.67 32.04 0.12
N LYS A 115 -1.24 30.86 -0.30
CA LYS A 115 -1.59 30.24 -1.59
C LYS A 115 -2.53 29.06 -1.40
N ASP A 116 -3.22 28.69 -2.47
CA ASP A 116 -4.05 27.49 -2.49
C ASP A 116 -3.21 26.23 -2.23
N ILE A 117 -3.71 25.36 -1.35
CA ILE A 117 -3.06 24.10 -0.97
C ILE A 117 -4.01 22.93 -1.23
N TYR A 118 -3.54 21.95 -1.98
CA TYR A 118 -4.24 20.70 -2.28
C TYR A 118 -3.46 19.53 -1.69
N LEU A 119 -3.98 18.95 -0.60
CA LEU A 119 -3.33 17.87 0.16
C LEU A 119 -3.84 16.51 -0.27
N TYR A 120 -2.94 15.63 -0.66
CA TYR A 120 -3.16 14.21 -0.96
C TYR A 120 -2.37 13.32 -0.01
N SER A 121 -2.73 12.05 0.10
CA SER A 121 -1.97 11.06 0.87
C SER A 121 -1.55 9.89 -0.01
N GLN A 122 -0.33 9.39 0.24
CA GLN A 122 0.07 8.04 -0.17
C GLN A 122 -0.94 7.03 0.37
N THR A 123 -1.27 6.00 -0.42
CA THR A 123 -2.36 5.07 -0.12
C THR A 123 -2.18 4.26 1.16
N THR A 124 -0.96 4.19 1.71
CA THR A 124 -0.59 3.37 2.87
C THR A 124 -0.25 4.15 4.14
N LYS A 125 -0.51 5.45 4.18
CA LYS A 125 -0.23 6.30 5.34
C LYS A 125 -1.29 6.17 6.44
N SER A 126 -0.97 6.72 7.63
CA SER A 126 -1.88 6.75 8.78
C SER A 126 -2.99 7.78 8.59
N LEU A 127 -4.25 7.36 8.85
CA LEU A 127 -5.41 8.25 8.85
C LEU A 127 -5.32 9.31 9.95
N ASP A 128 -4.90 8.92 11.15
CA ASP A 128 -4.84 9.83 12.30
C ASP A 128 -3.84 10.97 12.06
N GLU A 129 -2.68 10.62 11.51
CA GLU A 129 -1.66 11.63 11.19
C GLU A 129 -2.10 12.52 10.02
N PHE A 130 -2.80 11.96 9.03
CA PHE A 130 -3.40 12.73 7.94
C PHE A 130 -4.42 13.74 8.45
N HIS A 131 -5.29 13.35 9.38
CA HIS A 131 -6.26 14.25 10.01
C HIS A 131 -5.57 15.37 10.78
N ARG A 132 -4.51 15.08 11.54
CA ARG A 132 -3.73 16.11 12.23
C ARG A 132 -3.14 17.15 11.26
N ILE A 133 -2.66 16.70 10.09
CA ILE A 133 -2.16 17.60 9.05
C ILE A 133 -3.30 18.47 8.50
N ILE A 134 -4.47 17.88 8.25
CA ILE A 134 -5.66 18.62 7.77
C ILE A 134 -6.04 19.71 8.75
N GLU A 135 -6.22 19.37 10.02
CA GLU A 135 -6.60 20.31 11.08
C GLU A 135 -5.61 21.49 11.15
N TYR A 136 -4.31 21.19 11.16
CA TYR A 136 -3.28 22.22 11.16
C TYR A 136 -3.34 23.13 9.93
N CYS A 137 -3.52 22.56 8.73
CA CYS A 137 -3.62 23.35 7.51
C CYS A 137 -4.87 24.25 7.53
N GLN A 138 -6.01 23.73 8.00
CA GLN A 138 -7.26 24.51 8.12
C GLN A 138 -7.14 25.67 9.08
N GLU A 139 -6.41 25.51 10.20
CA GLU A 139 -6.19 26.56 11.19
C GLU A 139 -5.25 27.67 10.71
N HIS A 140 -4.38 27.37 9.75
CA HIS A 140 -3.31 28.28 9.35
C HIS A 140 -3.44 28.85 7.94
N ILE A 141 -4.38 28.35 7.15
CA ILE A 141 -4.63 28.91 5.81
C ILE A 141 -5.06 30.37 5.93
N VAL A 142 -4.47 31.23 5.13
CA VAL A 142 -4.76 32.67 5.15
C VAL A 142 -6.08 32.96 4.44
N GLU A 143 -6.81 33.96 4.90
CA GLU A 143 -8.05 34.38 4.27
C GLU A 143 -7.84 34.72 2.79
N GLY A 144 -8.68 34.16 1.93
CA GLY A 144 -8.59 34.29 0.47
C GLY A 144 -7.89 33.13 -0.23
N ALA A 145 -7.09 32.32 0.48
CA ALA A 145 -6.52 31.09 -0.04
C ALA A 145 -7.42 29.86 0.25
N VAL A 146 -7.37 28.88 -0.62
CA VAL A 146 -8.19 27.66 -0.53
C VAL A 146 -7.36 26.50 -0.03
N PHE A 147 -7.80 25.84 1.04
CA PHE A 147 -7.27 24.54 1.46
C PHE A 147 -8.28 23.45 1.10
N LYS A 148 -7.82 22.41 0.39
CA LYS A 148 -8.58 21.18 0.14
C LYS A 148 -7.75 19.96 0.44
N SER A 149 -8.32 19.01 1.16
CA SER A 149 -7.72 17.70 1.41
C SER A 149 -8.50 16.61 0.68
N PHE A 150 -7.77 15.61 0.20
CA PHE A 150 -8.34 14.45 -0.45
C PHE A 150 -7.86 13.20 0.28
N ASP A 151 -8.77 12.54 0.97
CA ASP A 151 -8.47 11.27 1.62
C ASP A 151 -8.31 10.20 0.54
N THR A 152 -7.04 9.93 0.23
CA THR A 152 -6.62 8.95 -0.76
C THR A 152 -5.99 7.71 -0.14
N ILE A 153 -6.07 7.57 1.19
CA ILE A 153 -5.63 6.38 1.91
C ILE A 153 -6.52 5.19 1.53
N CYS A 154 -5.88 4.10 1.12
CA CYS A 154 -6.59 2.91 0.69
C CYS A 154 -7.30 2.24 1.88
N ARG A 155 -8.64 2.15 1.82
CA ARG A 155 -9.45 1.51 2.88
C ARG A 155 -9.12 0.03 3.06
N GLN A 156 -8.71 -0.66 2.01
CA GLN A 156 -8.23 -2.05 2.11
C GLN A 156 -6.98 -2.16 2.98
N VAL A 157 -6.14 -1.12 2.98
CA VAL A 157 -4.95 -1.06 3.84
C VAL A 157 -5.32 -0.56 5.24
N ALA A 158 -6.03 0.56 5.35
CA ALA A 158 -6.39 1.17 6.63
C ALA A 158 -7.23 0.24 7.53
N ASN A 159 -8.17 -0.49 6.93
CA ASN A 159 -9.08 -1.37 7.67
C ASN A 159 -8.51 -2.79 7.88
N ARG A 160 -7.32 -3.09 7.36
CA ARG A 160 -6.77 -4.45 7.41
C ARG A 160 -6.56 -4.95 8.84
N MET A 161 -5.95 -4.14 9.69
CA MET A 161 -5.71 -4.51 11.09
C MET A 161 -7.02 -4.75 11.85
N PRO A 162 -7.99 -3.79 11.88
CA PRO A 162 -9.28 -4.01 12.50
C PRO A 162 -10.05 -5.21 11.93
N ASN A 163 -10.02 -5.41 10.61
CA ASN A 163 -10.74 -6.51 9.97
C ASN A 163 -10.14 -7.87 10.34
N ILE A 164 -8.81 -7.99 10.40
CA ILE A 164 -8.17 -9.26 10.76
C ILE A 164 -8.35 -9.57 12.24
N ALA A 165 -8.33 -8.56 13.11
CA ALA A 165 -8.65 -8.72 14.53
C ALA A 165 -10.09 -9.19 14.72
N ALA A 166 -11.05 -8.53 14.06
CA ALA A 166 -12.47 -8.91 14.09
C ALA A 166 -12.73 -10.31 13.50
N PHE A 167 -11.97 -10.71 12.48
CA PHE A 167 -12.03 -12.06 11.94
C PHE A 167 -11.46 -13.07 12.93
N ALA A 168 -10.28 -12.83 13.47
CA ALA A 168 -9.61 -13.74 14.39
C ALA A 168 -10.39 -13.98 15.70
N SER A 169 -11.09 -12.96 16.19
CA SER A 169 -11.89 -13.07 17.42
C SER A 169 -13.17 -13.91 17.25
N LYS A 170 -13.59 -14.24 16.03
CA LYS A 170 -14.82 -15.00 15.74
C LYS A 170 -14.61 -16.49 15.59
N HIS A 171 -13.38 -16.98 15.65
CA HIS A 171 -13.04 -18.36 15.42
C HIS A 171 -12.25 -18.93 16.59
N ASP A 172 -12.39 -20.24 16.84
CA ASP A 172 -11.68 -20.92 17.93
C ASP A 172 -10.18 -21.05 17.62
N VAL A 173 -9.85 -21.30 16.35
CA VAL A 173 -8.48 -21.40 15.84
C VAL A 173 -8.31 -20.56 14.58
N ILE A 174 -7.16 -19.90 14.46
CA ILE A 174 -6.76 -19.19 13.25
C ILE A 174 -5.53 -19.84 12.63
N LEU A 175 -5.64 -20.17 11.36
CA LEU A 175 -4.48 -20.42 10.49
C LEU A 175 -4.17 -19.18 9.70
N PHE A 176 -3.00 -18.61 9.98
CA PHE A 176 -2.49 -17.46 9.25
C PHE A 176 -1.44 -17.91 8.25
N VAL A 177 -1.79 -17.88 6.96
CA VAL A 177 -0.93 -18.35 5.87
C VAL A 177 -0.07 -17.21 5.35
N SER A 178 1.23 -17.27 5.55
CA SER A 178 2.17 -16.28 4.99
C SER A 178 3.63 -16.74 5.11
N GLY A 179 4.46 -16.28 4.18
CA GLY A 179 5.92 -16.47 4.28
C GLY A 179 6.48 -15.83 5.57
N ARG A 180 7.35 -16.54 6.27
CA ARG A 180 7.98 -16.10 7.55
C ARG A 180 8.82 -14.83 7.39
N LYS A 181 9.30 -14.55 6.17
CA LYS A 181 10.09 -13.35 5.84
C LYS A 181 9.20 -12.14 5.52
N SER A 182 7.91 -12.30 5.32
CA SER A 182 6.98 -11.22 5.00
C SER A 182 6.82 -10.24 6.16
N SER A 183 7.28 -9.01 6.00
CA SER A 183 7.11 -7.95 7.02
C SER A 183 5.63 -7.67 7.31
N ASN A 184 4.81 -7.58 6.26
CA ASN A 184 3.36 -7.41 6.39
C ASN A 184 2.70 -8.62 7.05
N GLY A 185 3.13 -9.85 6.69
CA GLY A 185 2.66 -11.08 7.31
C GLY A 185 2.91 -11.11 8.83
N LYS A 186 4.11 -10.72 9.27
CA LYS A 186 4.46 -10.65 10.71
C LYS A 186 3.56 -9.69 11.49
N VAL A 187 3.28 -8.50 10.93
CA VAL A 187 2.43 -7.50 11.59
C VAL A 187 1.00 -8.02 11.71
N LEU A 188 0.42 -8.55 10.64
CA LEU A 188 -0.94 -9.08 10.65
C LEU A 188 -1.08 -10.33 11.53
N PHE A 189 -0.09 -11.23 11.51
CA PHE A 189 -0.09 -12.40 12.39
C PHE A 189 -0.04 -12.01 13.88
N LYS A 190 0.81 -11.00 14.20
CA LYS A 190 0.87 -10.47 15.57
C LYS A 190 -0.51 -9.97 16.04
N GLU A 191 -1.25 -9.32 15.15
CA GLU A 191 -2.61 -8.84 15.43
C GLU A 191 -3.56 -10.03 15.66
N CYS A 192 -3.56 -11.06 14.79
CA CYS A 192 -4.34 -12.28 15.03
C CYS A 192 -4.04 -12.88 16.41
N LYS A 193 -2.75 -13.02 16.73
CA LYS A 193 -2.27 -13.63 17.98
C LYS A 193 -2.65 -12.82 19.22
N SER A 194 -2.77 -11.47 19.09
CA SER A 194 -3.15 -10.59 20.20
C SER A 194 -4.60 -10.76 20.64
N VAL A 195 -5.49 -11.10 19.70
CA VAL A 195 -6.94 -11.27 19.96
C VAL A 195 -7.37 -12.74 20.03
N ASN A 196 -6.58 -13.65 19.46
CA ASN A 196 -6.83 -15.09 19.53
C ASN A 196 -5.52 -15.85 19.77
N ALA A 197 -5.36 -16.36 21.00
CA ALA A 197 -4.16 -17.10 21.42
C ALA A 197 -3.93 -18.39 20.60
N ASN A 198 -4.99 -18.96 20.00
CA ASN A 198 -4.92 -20.17 19.16
C ASN A 198 -4.69 -19.81 17.69
N SER A 199 -3.82 -18.85 17.40
CA SER A 199 -3.43 -18.47 16.06
C SER A 199 -2.07 -19.09 15.72
N TYR A 200 -1.97 -19.72 14.56
CA TYR A 200 -0.78 -20.41 14.08
C TYR A 200 -0.38 -19.87 12.70
N GLN A 201 0.90 -19.48 12.56
CA GLN A 201 1.45 -19.04 11.27
C GLN A 201 2.06 -20.24 10.55
N ILE A 202 1.67 -20.43 9.28
CA ILE A 202 2.19 -21.48 8.41
C ILE A 202 2.57 -20.91 7.05
N GLU A 203 3.52 -21.53 6.36
CA GLU A 203 3.91 -21.18 4.98
C GLU A 203 3.25 -22.10 3.95
N SER A 204 2.90 -23.34 4.36
CA SER A 204 2.23 -24.32 3.49
C SER A 204 1.27 -25.20 4.29
N ALA A 205 0.42 -25.94 3.57
CA ALA A 205 -0.46 -26.92 4.17
C ALA A 205 0.28 -28.04 4.92
N ASP A 206 1.53 -28.34 4.58
CA ASP A 206 2.32 -29.39 5.22
C ASP A 206 2.67 -29.07 6.68
N GLU A 207 2.70 -27.81 7.04
CA GLU A 207 2.98 -27.35 8.41
C GLU A 207 1.77 -27.45 9.36
N ILE A 208 0.62 -27.88 8.86
CA ILE A 208 -0.59 -28.02 9.68
C ILE A 208 -0.44 -29.20 10.65
N ASP A 209 -0.56 -28.92 11.95
CA ASP A 209 -0.67 -29.91 13.01
C ASP A 209 -2.15 -30.10 13.37
N MET A 210 -2.69 -31.28 13.11
CA MET A 210 -4.09 -31.62 13.39
C MET A 210 -4.44 -31.57 14.89
N ASN A 211 -3.45 -31.61 15.78
CA ASN A 211 -3.70 -31.41 17.20
C ASN A 211 -4.22 -30.02 17.57
N TRP A 212 -4.00 -29.01 16.69
CA TRP A 212 -4.55 -27.67 16.91
C TRP A 212 -6.07 -27.60 16.81
N PHE A 213 -6.70 -28.61 16.19
CA PHE A 213 -8.14 -28.64 15.93
C PHE A 213 -8.93 -29.61 16.84
N LYS A 214 -8.31 -30.13 17.91
CA LYS A 214 -9.02 -30.95 18.89
C LYS A 214 -10.02 -30.07 19.63
N ASP A 215 -11.27 -30.57 19.72
CA ASP A 215 -12.36 -29.90 20.40
C ASP A 215 -12.66 -28.47 19.89
N VAL A 216 -12.46 -28.24 18.59
CA VAL A 216 -12.62 -26.96 17.89
C VAL A 216 -13.83 -26.99 16.96
N GLU A 217 -14.74 -26.04 17.10
CA GLU A 217 -15.92 -25.89 16.23
C GLU A 217 -15.66 -25.09 14.97
N THR A 218 -14.83 -24.06 15.09
CA THR A 218 -14.58 -23.12 14.00
C THR A 218 -13.10 -22.85 13.76
N VAL A 219 -12.69 -22.92 12.48
CA VAL A 219 -11.34 -22.58 12.03
C VAL A 219 -11.39 -21.45 11.03
N GLY A 220 -10.73 -20.34 11.34
CA GLY A 220 -10.54 -19.23 10.42
C GLY A 220 -9.23 -19.37 9.65
N ILE A 221 -9.28 -19.28 8.33
CA ILE A 221 -8.07 -19.27 7.47
C ILE A 221 -7.93 -17.89 6.84
N CYS A 222 -6.81 -17.23 7.08
CA CYS A 222 -6.49 -15.92 6.53
C CYS A 222 -5.00 -15.82 6.20
N GLY A 223 -4.58 -14.72 5.60
CA GLY A 223 -3.17 -14.59 5.19
C GLY A 223 -2.76 -13.15 4.93
N ALA A 224 -1.48 -12.99 4.60
CA ALA A 224 -0.93 -11.71 4.15
C ALA A 224 -1.48 -11.33 2.75
N THR A 225 -1.30 -10.07 2.35
CA THR A 225 -1.77 -9.56 1.05
C THR A 225 -1.22 -10.35 -0.13
N SER A 226 0.03 -10.81 -0.01
CA SER A 226 0.72 -11.59 -1.05
C SER A 226 0.42 -13.08 -1.00
N THR A 227 -0.38 -13.55 -0.02
CA THR A 227 -0.74 -14.96 0.08
C THR A 227 -1.71 -15.32 -1.03
N PRO A 228 -1.37 -16.29 -1.92
CA PRO A 228 -2.27 -16.71 -2.97
C PRO A 228 -3.51 -17.40 -2.40
N LYS A 229 -4.67 -17.16 -3.02
CA LYS A 229 -5.93 -17.76 -2.58
C LYS A 229 -5.88 -19.31 -2.61
N TRP A 230 -5.26 -19.87 -3.65
CA TRP A 230 -5.13 -21.33 -3.80
C TRP A 230 -4.41 -21.99 -2.61
N LEU A 231 -3.41 -21.30 -2.02
CA LEU A 231 -2.67 -21.84 -0.87
C LEU A 231 -3.55 -21.91 0.39
N MET A 232 -4.44 -20.94 0.58
CA MET A 232 -5.44 -20.97 1.65
C MET A 232 -6.51 -22.05 1.42
N GLU A 233 -6.89 -22.27 0.15
CA GLU A 233 -7.80 -23.34 -0.26
C GLU A 233 -7.18 -24.73 -0.01
N GLU A 234 -5.90 -24.91 -0.32
CA GLU A 234 -5.15 -26.14 -0.03
C GLU A 234 -5.12 -26.47 1.47
N CYS A 235 -4.85 -25.45 2.30
CA CYS A 235 -4.92 -25.62 3.76
C CYS A 235 -6.32 -26.06 4.24
N LYS A 236 -7.37 -25.45 3.70
CA LYS A 236 -8.75 -25.81 4.01
C LYS A 236 -9.04 -27.26 3.61
N ASP A 237 -8.66 -27.64 2.39
CA ASP A 237 -8.96 -28.97 1.86
C ASP A 237 -8.24 -30.08 2.65
N LYS A 238 -6.99 -29.82 3.09
CA LYS A 238 -6.27 -30.72 3.98
C LYS A 238 -6.99 -30.92 5.31
N ILE A 239 -7.43 -29.85 5.97
CA ILE A 239 -8.15 -29.94 7.25
C ILE A 239 -9.44 -30.76 7.09
N ILE A 240 -10.23 -30.48 6.05
CA ILE A 240 -11.48 -31.21 5.79
C ILE A 240 -11.22 -32.68 5.55
N LYS A 241 -10.20 -33.01 4.71
CA LYS A 241 -9.86 -34.41 4.39
C LYS A 241 -9.41 -35.19 5.62
N GLU A 242 -8.52 -34.62 6.43
CA GLU A 242 -7.99 -35.31 7.60
C GLU A 242 -9.04 -35.42 8.73
N ASN A 243 -9.91 -34.40 8.92
CA ASN A 243 -11.01 -34.46 9.87
C ASN A 243 -12.05 -35.52 9.48
N SER A 244 -12.34 -35.63 8.15
CA SER A 244 -13.27 -36.66 7.67
C SER A 244 -12.73 -38.09 7.80
N ALA A 245 -11.43 -38.27 7.95
CA ALA A 245 -10.77 -39.54 8.15
C ALA A 245 -10.74 -39.97 9.64
N LEU A 246 -11.08 -39.06 10.55
CA LEU A 246 -11.15 -39.27 11.99
C LEU A 246 -12.58 -39.58 12.51
N LEU A 247 -13.58 -39.41 11.64
CA LEU A 247 -15.00 -39.76 11.88
C LEU A 247 -15.32 -41.12 11.25
#